data_21bd57aa46f86002ea6dec153d2237e8
#
_entry.id   21bd57aa46f86002ea6dec153d2237e8
#
_cell.length_a   1.000
_cell.length_b   1.000
_cell.length_c   1.000
_cell.angle_alpha   90.00
_cell.angle_beta   90.00
_cell.angle_gamma   90.00
#
_symmetry.space_group_name_H-M   'P 1'
#
loop_
_entity.id
_entity.type
_entity.pdbx_description
1 polymer ?
#
loop_
_entity_poly.entity_id
_entity_poly.type
_entity_poly.pdbx_seq_one_letter_code
_entity_poly.pdbx_strand_id
1 'polypeptide(L)'
;MKKLAIFDLDGTLFDTTRVNFLAYEKVLSPRGFHPEFDFFRRECFGHDYGYFGPLLAPGASPAELRAIHQEKKDCYGEFLDRAVKNEHLFALLHLMRREYHTALVTAGSRANSSQILQQFGESDCFDLTLSAEDVTRAKPDPQGFQMAMAHFGVTPEETIIFEDSPTGIAAAQAAGAGLFVVKGFN
;
A
#
# COMPACT_ATOMS: atom_id res chain seq x y z
N MET A 1 2.15 -23.86 -16.18
CA MET A 1 1.64 -22.47 -16.10
C MET A 1 2.46 -21.73 -15.06
N LYS A 2 2.68 -20.42 -15.20
CA LYS A 2 3.32 -19.61 -14.15
C LYS A 2 2.40 -19.55 -12.92
N LYS A 3 3.00 -19.55 -11.74
CA LYS A 3 2.34 -19.25 -10.46
C LYS A 3 2.16 -17.73 -10.31
N LEU A 4 1.58 -17.27 -9.20
CA LEU A 4 1.36 -15.85 -8.93
C LEU A 4 2.09 -15.42 -7.67
N ALA A 5 2.83 -14.31 -7.76
CA ALA A 5 3.37 -13.58 -6.63
C ALA A 5 2.69 -12.21 -6.54
N ILE A 6 2.04 -11.93 -5.42
CA ILE A 6 1.34 -10.67 -5.16
C ILE A 6 2.12 -9.91 -4.09
N PHE A 7 2.32 -8.63 -4.32
CA PHE A 7 3.04 -7.74 -3.40
C PHE A 7 2.11 -6.60 -2.96
N ASP A 8 2.14 -6.28 -1.68
CA ASP A 8 1.68 -4.99 -1.21
C ASP A 8 2.76 -3.93 -1.43
N LEU A 9 2.40 -2.64 -1.32
CA LEU A 9 3.31 -1.52 -1.57
C LEU A 9 3.86 -0.92 -0.26
N ASP A 10 2.95 -0.31 0.52
CA ASP A 10 3.29 0.54 1.66
C ASP A 10 3.63 -0.28 2.91
N GLY A 11 4.87 -0.27 3.35
CA GLY A 11 5.36 -1.12 4.44
C GLY A 11 5.93 -2.47 3.96
N THR A 12 5.68 -2.84 2.71
CA THR A 12 6.14 -4.09 2.09
C THR A 12 7.27 -3.83 1.08
N LEU A 13 6.99 -3.20 -0.06
CA LEU A 13 7.98 -2.85 -1.08
C LEU A 13 8.70 -1.56 -0.78
N PHE A 14 8.03 -0.63 -0.13
CA PHE A 14 8.59 0.66 0.29
C PHE A 14 8.17 1.00 1.72
N ASP A 15 9.11 1.46 2.55
CA ASP A 15 8.72 2.22 3.74
C ASP A 15 8.33 3.63 3.31
N THR A 16 7.04 3.87 3.29
CA THR A 16 6.43 5.15 2.94
C THR A 16 5.92 5.91 4.17
N THR A 17 6.25 5.45 5.38
CA THR A 17 5.77 6.05 6.63
C THR A 17 6.07 7.54 6.67
N ARG A 18 7.31 7.92 6.33
CA ARG A 18 7.76 9.32 6.34
C ARG A 18 7.10 10.14 5.23
N VAL A 19 6.94 9.56 4.05
CA VAL A 19 6.24 10.18 2.90
C VAL A 19 4.80 10.53 3.27
N ASN A 20 4.08 9.54 3.78
CA ASN A 20 2.69 9.69 4.19
C ASN A 20 2.54 10.72 5.32
N PHE A 21 3.42 10.67 6.33
CA PHE A 21 3.42 11.64 7.42
C PHE A 21 3.59 13.07 6.92
N LEU A 22 4.64 13.35 6.14
CA LEU A 22 4.93 14.70 5.64
C LEU A 22 3.82 15.24 4.73
N ALA A 23 3.22 14.38 3.91
CA ALA A 23 2.08 14.77 3.08
C ALA A 23 0.84 15.13 3.95
N TYR A 24 0.55 14.38 5.03
CA TYR A 24 -0.51 14.77 5.96
C TYR A 24 -0.14 16.03 6.76
N GLU A 25 1.08 16.13 7.27
CA GLU A 25 1.55 17.32 8.00
C GLU A 25 1.38 18.59 7.18
N LYS A 26 1.75 18.53 5.88
CA LYS A 26 1.61 19.66 4.95
C LYS A 26 0.18 20.16 4.84
N VAL A 27 -0.80 19.27 4.75
CA VAL A 27 -2.21 19.65 4.55
C VAL A 27 -2.94 19.94 5.86
N LEU A 28 -2.47 19.39 6.97
CA LEU A 28 -3.07 19.56 8.29
C LEU A 28 -2.59 20.83 9.02
N SER A 29 -1.29 21.18 8.89
CA SER A 29 -0.71 22.33 9.59
C SER A 29 -1.42 23.67 9.29
N PRO A 30 -1.82 24.00 8.06
CA PRO A 30 -2.59 25.22 7.77
C PRO A 30 -3.98 25.24 8.42
N ARG A 31 -4.48 24.06 8.85
CA ARG A 31 -5.78 23.88 9.51
C ARG A 31 -5.65 23.86 11.04
N GLY A 32 -4.44 24.06 11.57
CA GLY A 32 -4.16 24.05 13.01
C GLY A 32 -4.00 22.66 13.63
N PHE A 33 -3.89 21.61 12.81
CA PHE A 33 -3.62 20.25 13.29
C PHE A 33 -2.13 19.92 13.10
N HIS A 34 -1.45 19.47 14.16
CA HIS A 34 -0.02 19.20 14.17
C HIS A 34 0.24 17.77 14.70
N PRO A 35 0.09 16.75 13.86
CA PRO A 35 0.33 15.37 14.30
C PRO A 35 1.81 15.14 14.60
N GLU A 36 2.08 14.37 15.65
CA GLU A 36 3.44 13.92 15.97
C GLU A 36 3.80 12.69 15.13
N PHE A 37 5.07 12.62 14.65
CA PHE A 37 5.50 11.52 13.78
C PHE A 37 5.38 10.14 14.44
N ASP A 38 5.78 10.01 15.72
CA ASP A 38 5.70 8.74 16.44
C ASP A 38 4.25 8.30 16.69
N PHE A 39 3.34 9.25 16.91
CA PHE A 39 1.90 8.97 16.95
C PHE A 39 1.40 8.45 15.60
N PHE A 40 1.73 9.15 14.50
CA PHE A 40 1.33 8.75 13.16
C PHE A 40 1.82 7.35 12.81
N ARG A 41 3.10 7.07 13.07
CA ARG A 41 3.72 5.77 12.80
C ARG A 41 3.04 4.63 13.55
N ARG A 42 2.64 4.86 14.80
CA ARG A 42 2.06 3.83 15.66
C ARG A 42 0.57 3.63 15.46
N GLU A 43 -0.17 4.73 15.25
CA GLU A 43 -1.64 4.71 15.30
C GLU A 43 -2.31 4.85 13.93
N CYS A 44 -1.58 5.36 12.92
CA CYS A 44 -2.17 5.68 11.61
C CYS A 44 -1.62 4.81 10.48
N PHE A 45 -0.31 4.59 10.45
CA PHE A 45 0.31 3.86 9.34
C PHE A 45 -0.15 2.39 9.32
N GLY A 46 -0.51 1.87 8.13
CA GLY A 46 -1.08 0.53 7.97
C GLY A 46 -2.57 0.39 8.31
N HIS A 47 -3.23 1.50 8.68
CA HIS A 47 -4.67 1.54 8.95
C HIS A 47 -5.44 2.31 7.86
N ASP A 48 -6.74 2.03 7.75
CA ASP A 48 -7.64 2.77 6.85
C ASP A 48 -7.83 4.22 7.30
N TYR A 49 -7.91 5.15 6.32
CA TYR A 49 -8.08 6.58 6.60
C TYR A 49 -9.37 6.89 7.36
N GLY A 50 -10.43 6.13 7.14
CA GLY A 50 -11.69 6.29 7.90
C GLY A 50 -11.49 6.12 9.41
N TYR A 51 -10.55 5.24 9.81
CA TYR A 51 -10.16 5.06 11.20
C TYR A 51 -9.30 6.22 11.72
N PHE A 52 -8.17 6.51 11.05
CA PHE A 52 -7.20 7.44 11.63
C PHE A 52 -7.40 8.91 11.22
N GLY A 53 -8.16 9.21 10.18
CA GLY A 53 -8.43 10.59 9.78
C GLY A 53 -9.00 11.46 10.91
N PRO A 54 -10.02 10.99 11.66
CA PRO A 54 -10.52 11.69 12.83
C PRO A 54 -9.50 11.85 13.96
N LEU A 55 -8.50 10.98 14.05
CA LEU A 55 -7.43 11.09 15.04
C LEU A 55 -6.42 12.19 14.66
N LEU A 56 -6.18 12.39 13.36
CA LEU A 56 -5.29 13.45 12.86
C LEU A 56 -5.95 14.83 12.85
N ALA A 57 -7.27 14.89 12.65
CA ALA A 57 -8.04 16.13 12.59
C ALA A 57 -9.29 16.03 13.49
N PRO A 58 -9.13 16.07 14.84
CA PRO A 58 -10.24 15.95 15.76
C PRO A 58 -11.29 17.06 15.55
N GLY A 59 -12.57 16.66 15.43
CA GLY A 59 -13.68 17.60 15.22
C GLY A 59 -13.90 18.02 13.77
N ALA A 60 -13.04 17.61 12.82
CA ALA A 60 -13.26 17.86 11.41
C ALA A 60 -14.51 17.11 10.90
N SER A 61 -15.30 17.75 10.07
CA SER A 61 -16.46 17.14 9.43
C SER A 61 -16.06 16.06 8.43
N PRO A 62 -16.95 15.12 8.06
CA PRO A 62 -16.65 14.13 7.03
C PRO A 62 -16.27 14.74 5.67
N ALA A 63 -16.76 15.94 5.34
CA ALA A 63 -16.37 16.65 4.12
C ALA A 63 -14.93 17.17 4.19
N GLU A 64 -14.53 17.75 5.32
CA GLU A 64 -13.16 18.20 5.57
C GLU A 64 -12.17 17.04 5.60
N LEU A 65 -12.52 15.92 6.23
CA LEU A 65 -11.69 14.72 6.23
C LEU A 65 -11.45 14.21 4.79
N ARG A 66 -12.48 14.19 3.93
CA ARG A 66 -12.31 13.83 2.51
C ARG A 66 -11.41 14.81 1.77
N ALA A 67 -11.56 16.12 2.02
CA ALA A 67 -10.71 17.14 1.39
C ALA A 67 -9.25 16.99 1.83
N ILE A 68 -8.98 16.82 3.12
CA ILE A 68 -7.64 16.55 3.67
C ILE A 68 -7.01 15.33 3.00
N HIS A 69 -7.75 14.24 2.89
CA HIS A 69 -7.24 13.02 2.28
C HIS A 69 -6.95 13.19 0.78
N GLN A 70 -7.78 13.95 0.06
CA GLN A 70 -7.54 14.24 -1.36
C GLN A 70 -6.31 15.13 -1.54
N GLU A 71 -6.21 16.24 -0.80
CA GLU A 71 -5.05 17.14 -0.85
C GLU A 71 -3.75 16.41 -0.47
N LYS A 72 -3.80 15.50 0.52
CA LYS A 72 -2.66 14.65 0.84
C LYS A 72 -2.24 13.79 -0.34
N LYS A 73 -3.18 13.18 -1.06
CA LYS A 73 -2.87 12.39 -2.27
C LYS A 73 -2.21 13.26 -3.34
N ASP A 74 -2.71 14.48 -3.53
CA ASP A 74 -2.23 15.41 -4.56
C ASP A 74 -0.78 15.86 -4.30
N CYS A 75 -0.38 16.03 -3.02
CA CYS A 75 0.97 16.44 -2.65
C CYS A 75 1.93 15.27 -2.31
N TYR A 76 1.47 14.03 -2.35
CA TYR A 76 2.26 12.84 -1.97
C TYR A 76 3.60 12.75 -2.73
N GLY A 77 3.57 13.03 -4.03
CA GLY A 77 4.74 12.98 -4.89
C GLY A 77 5.89 13.92 -4.49
N GLU A 78 5.60 14.98 -3.74
CA GLU A 78 6.61 15.95 -3.29
C GLU A 78 7.59 15.37 -2.24
N PHE A 79 7.25 14.25 -1.62
CA PHE A 79 8.00 13.65 -0.51
C PHE A 79 8.59 12.27 -0.83
N LEU A 80 8.56 11.84 -2.09
CA LEU A 80 9.03 10.50 -2.48
C LEU A 80 10.52 10.27 -2.25
N ASP A 81 11.31 11.33 -2.12
CA ASP A 81 12.71 11.27 -1.70
C ASP A 81 12.90 10.73 -0.27
N ARG A 82 11.82 10.65 0.51
CA ARG A 82 11.78 10.10 1.87
C ARG A 82 11.36 8.64 1.95
N ALA A 83 10.96 8.05 0.82
CA ALA A 83 10.65 6.62 0.76
C ALA A 83 11.93 5.79 0.84
N VAL A 84 11.86 4.66 1.53
CA VAL A 84 12.95 3.68 1.56
C VAL A 84 12.51 2.45 0.77
N LYS A 85 13.26 2.10 -0.27
CA LYS A 85 12.99 0.92 -1.09
C LYS A 85 13.50 -0.33 -0.39
N ASN A 86 12.69 -1.40 -0.39
CA ASN A 86 13.10 -2.73 0.06
C ASN A 86 13.90 -3.43 -1.05
N GLU A 87 15.21 -3.15 -1.13
CA GLU A 87 16.08 -3.67 -2.19
C GLU A 87 16.10 -5.20 -2.24
N HIS A 88 16.04 -5.86 -1.09
CA HIS A 88 16.05 -7.32 -1.02
C HIS A 88 14.76 -7.92 -1.59
N LEU A 89 13.62 -7.31 -1.28
CA LEU A 89 12.33 -7.80 -1.78
C LEU A 89 12.18 -7.52 -3.29
N PHE A 90 12.67 -6.38 -3.79
CA PHE A 90 12.73 -6.13 -5.23
C PHE A 90 13.66 -7.09 -5.95
N ALA A 91 14.83 -7.42 -5.39
CA ALA A 91 15.71 -8.44 -5.95
C ALA A 91 15.01 -9.80 -6.07
N LEU A 92 14.26 -10.20 -5.02
CA LEU A 92 13.45 -11.41 -5.03
C LEU A 92 12.33 -11.32 -6.10
N LEU A 93 11.60 -10.20 -6.16
CA LEU A 93 10.56 -9.96 -7.16
C LEU A 93 11.10 -10.15 -8.59
N HIS A 94 12.24 -9.53 -8.91
CA HIS A 94 12.86 -9.67 -10.23
C HIS A 94 13.27 -11.11 -10.56
N LEU A 95 13.72 -11.88 -9.57
CA LEU A 95 13.99 -13.32 -9.74
C LEU A 95 12.69 -14.10 -9.98
N MET A 96 11.65 -13.81 -9.24
CA MET A 96 10.35 -14.50 -9.33
C MET A 96 9.67 -14.30 -10.69
N ARG A 97 9.86 -13.17 -11.37
CA ARG A 97 9.26 -12.90 -12.70
C ARG A 97 9.56 -13.98 -13.76
N ARG A 98 10.59 -14.79 -13.57
CA ARG A 98 10.90 -15.90 -14.48
C ARG A 98 9.85 -17.01 -14.44
N GLU A 99 9.35 -17.31 -13.23
CA GLU A 99 8.48 -18.46 -12.96
C GLU A 99 7.07 -18.05 -12.51
N TYR A 100 6.89 -16.79 -12.11
CA TYR A 100 5.66 -16.24 -11.58
C TYR A 100 5.15 -15.08 -12.45
N HIS A 101 3.82 -14.95 -12.53
CA HIS A 101 3.21 -13.66 -12.78
C HIS A 101 3.41 -12.80 -11.54
N THR A 102 3.56 -11.49 -11.73
CA THR A 102 3.73 -10.55 -10.63
C THR A 102 2.59 -9.55 -10.59
N ALA A 103 1.98 -9.37 -9.43
CA ALA A 103 0.91 -8.40 -9.22
C ALA A 103 1.22 -7.48 -8.03
N LEU A 104 0.85 -6.21 -8.17
CA LEU A 104 0.76 -5.25 -7.07
C LEU A 104 -0.69 -5.14 -6.64
N VAL A 105 -0.96 -5.29 -5.33
CA VAL A 105 -2.31 -5.09 -4.75
C VAL A 105 -2.17 -4.20 -3.53
N THR A 106 -2.50 -2.93 -3.67
CA THR A 106 -2.30 -1.90 -2.64
C THR A 106 -3.59 -1.19 -2.25
N ALA A 107 -3.66 -0.74 -1.00
CA ALA A 107 -4.69 0.19 -0.51
C ALA A 107 -4.41 1.65 -0.92
N GLY A 108 -3.25 1.94 -1.49
CA GLY A 108 -2.89 3.25 -2.04
C GLY A 108 -3.64 3.60 -3.31
N SER A 109 -3.66 4.90 -3.69
CA SER A 109 -4.23 5.34 -4.95
C SER A 109 -3.34 4.93 -6.14
N ARG A 110 -3.96 4.72 -7.30
CA ARG A 110 -3.27 4.42 -8.56
C ARG A 110 -2.19 5.47 -8.88
N ALA A 111 -2.53 6.75 -8.70
CA ALA A 111 -1.60 7.85 -8.98
C ALA A 111 -0.35 7.76 -8.10
N ASN A 112 -0.52 7.59 -6.79
CA ASN A 112 0.60 7.54 -5.85
C ASN A 112 1.47 6.29 -6.05
N SER A 113 0.83 5.13 -6.30
CA SER A 113 1.55 3.88 -6.61
C SER A 113 2.39 4.01 -7.88
N SER A 114 1.85 4.63 -8.94
CA SER A 114 2.58 4.85 -10.18
C SER A 114 3.75 5.82 -9.98
N GLN A 115 3.55 6.91 -9.21
CA GLN A 115 4.59 7.89 -8.94
C GLN A 115 5.80 7.29 -8.21
N ILE A 116 5.55 6.49 -7.16
CA ILE A 116 6.66 5.89 -6.40
C ILE A 116 7.39 4.84 -7.23
N LEU A 117 6.69 3.98 -7.97
CA LEU A 117 7.33 3.00 -8.86
C LEU A 117 8.16 3.70 -9.94
N GLN A 118 7.67 4.79 -10.53
CA GLN A 118 8.41 5.58 -11.51
C GLN A 118 9.66 6.23 -10.89
N GLN A 119 9.54 6.81 -9.70
CA GLN A 119 10.65 7.45 -8.98
C GLN A 119 11.83 6.49 -8.77
N PHE A 120 11.53 5.22 -8.51
CA PHE A 120 12.54 4.20 -8.20
C PHE A 120 12.88 3.28 -9.40
N GLY A 121 12.35 3.59 -10.61
CA GLY A 121 12.65 2.83 -11.83
C GLY A 121 12.01 1.44 -11.89
N GLU A 122 10.89 1.22 -11.17
CA GLU A 122 10.23 -0.08 -11.03
C GLU A 122 8.84 -0.14 -11.71
N SER A 123 8.57 0.78 -12.67
CA SER A 123 7.26 0.88 -13.34
C SER A 123 6.83 -0.40 -14.06
N ASP A 124 7.79 -1.18 -14.57
CA ASP A 124 7.53 -2.35 -15.41
C ASP A 124 7.68 -3.69 -14.68
N CYS A 125 7.75 -3.67 -13.33
CA CYS A 125 8.00 -4.89 -12.58
C CYS A 125 6.74 -5.74 -12.30
N PHE A 126 5.53 -5.23 -12.61
CA PHE A 126 4.27 -5.92 -12.39
C PHE A 126 3.51 -6.17 -13.69
N ASP A 127 2.97 -7.38 -13.84
CA ASP A 127 2.06 -7.76 -14.93
C ASP A 127 0.63 -7.24 -14.68
N LEU A 128 0.26 -6.99 -13.40
CA LEU A 128 -1.02 -6.44 -12.98
C LEU A 128 -0.82 -5.50 -11.79
N THR A 129 -1.51 -4.36 -11.79
CA THR A 129 -1.61 -3.47 -10.63
C THR A 129 -3.08 -3.25 -10.28
N LEU A 130 -3.44 -3.52 -9.01
CA LEU A 130 -4.74 -3.21 -8.42
C LEU A 130 -4.54 -2.24 -7.25
N SER A 131 -5.20 -1.12 -7.32
CA SER A 131 -5.16 0.01 -6.38
C SER A 131 -6.51 0.18 -5.67
N ALA A 132 -6.63 1.14 -4.79
CA ALA A 132 -7.87 1.43 -4.07
C ALA A 132 -9.07 1.66 -5.01
N GLU A 133 -8.84 2.20 -6.20
CA GLU A 133 -9.87 2.49 -7.20
C GLU A 133 -10.40 1.24 -7.92
N ASP A 134 -9.70 0.11 -7.83
CA ASP A 134 -10.08 -1.14 -8.53
C ASP A 134 -10.97 -2.05 -7.69
N VAL A 135 -11.04 -1.82 -6.38
CA VAL A 135 -11.80 -2.65 -5.44
C VAL A 135 -12.98 -1.90 -4.85
N THR A 136 -14.05 -2.62 -4.54
CA THR A 136 -15.21 -2.08 -3.82
C THR A 136 -15.15 -2.36 -2.32
N ARG A 137 -14.34 -3.35 -1.93
CA ARG A 137 -14.09 -3.73 -0.54
C ARG A 137 -12.58 -3.76 -0.32
N ALA A 138 -12.13 -2.83 0.52
CA ALA A 138 -10.71 -2.72 0.89
C ALA A 138 -10.29 -3.85 1.85
N LYS A 139 -8.97 -4.08 1.98
CA LYS A 139 -8.38 -4.93 3.03
C LYS A 139 -8.99 -4.55 4.40
N PRO A 140 -9.46 -5.47 5.23
CA PRO A 140 -9.14 -6.90 5.26
C PRO A 140 -10.01 -7.81 4.35
N ASP A 141 -10.88 -7.27 3.49
CA ASP A 141 -11.59 -8.09 2.51
C ASP A 141 -10.58 -8.66 1.48
N PRO A 142 -10.65 -9.96 1.12
CA PRO A 142 -9.72 -10.58 0.19
C PRO A 142 -9.93 -10.19 -1.28
N GLN A 143 -10.88 -9.30 -1.60
CA GLN A 143 -11.32 -9.01 -2.98
C GLN A 143 -10.13 -8.71 -3.92
N GLY A 144 -9.22 -7.83 -3.54
CA GLY A 144 -8.08 -7.46 -4.42
C GLY A 144 -7.19 -8.66 -4.76
N PHE A 145 -6.91 -9.52 -3.78
CA PHE A 145 -6.12 -10.73 -4.00
C PHE A 145 -6.85 -11.76 -4.85
N GLN A 146 -8.15 -11.94 -4.61
CA GLN A 146 -9.00 -12.84 -5.42
C GLN A 146 -9.12 -12.35 -6.87
N MET A 147 -9.23 -11.03 -7.09
CA MET A 147 -9.24 -10.44 -8.44
C MET A 147 -7.91 -10.70 -9.17
N ALA A 148 -6.77 -10.58 -8.49
CA ALA A 148 -5.47 -10.88 -9.09
C ALA A 148 -5.35 -12.37 -9.46
N MET A 149 -5.76 -13.29 -8.58
CA MET A 149 -5.78 -14.72 -8.87
C MET A 149 -6.71 -15.05 -10.05
N ALA A 150 -7.90 -14.47 -10.08
CA ALA A 150 -8.86 -14.67 -11.17
C ALA A 150 -8.33 -14.15 -12.51
N HIS A 151 -7.61 -13.00 -12.51
CA HIS A 151 -7.01 -12.41 -13.71
C HIS A 151 -6.02 -13.36 -14.39
N PHE A 152 -5.20 -14.07 -13.60
CA PHE A 152 -4.19 -15.00 -14.13
C PHE A 152 -4.69 -16.45 -14.20
N GLY A 153 -5.91 -16.74 -13.74
CA GLY A 153 -6.48 -18.10 -13.74
C GLY A 153 -5.73 -19.08 -12.84
N VAL A 154 -5.19 -18.60 -11.72
CA VAL A 154 -4.44 -19.42 -10.74
C VAL A 154 -5.23 -19.64 -9.47
N THR A 155 -4.90 -20.72 -8.74
CA THR A 155 -5.54 -21.06 -7.46
C THR A 155 -4.80 -20.40 -6.28
N PRO A 156 -5.42 -20.38 -5.07
CA PRO A 156 -4.73 -19.92 -3.87
C PRO A 156 -3.44 -20.70 -3.56
N GLU A 157 -3.40 -22.00 -3.83
CA GLU A 157 -2.24 -22.87 -3.60
C GLU A 157 -1.08 -22.56 -4.58
N GLU A 158 -1.37 -21.92 -5.70
CA GLU A 158 -0.41 -21.47 -6.70
C GLU A 158 0.01 -20.01 -6.49
N THR A 159 -0.47 -19.36 -5.41
CA THR A 159 -0.29 -17.94 -5.13
C THR A 159 0.49 -17.74 -3.83
N ILE A 160 1.44 -16.81 -3.85
CA ILE A 160 2.10 -16.27 -2.66
C ILE A 160 1.87 -14.77 -2.56
N ILE A 161 1.55 -14.29 -1.36
CA ILE A 161 1.30 -12.88 -1.06
C ILE A 161 2.37 -12.38 -0.10
N PHE A 162 2.97 -11.22 -0.40
CA PHE A 162 3.91 -10.50 0.46
C PHE A 162 3.20 -9.29 1.06
N GLU A 163 3.14 -9.23 2.39
CA GLU A 163 2.36 -8.25 3.14
C GLU A 163 2.98 -7.97 4.53
N ASP A 164 2.77 -6.73 5.05
CA ASP A 164 3.27 -6.32 6.37
C ASP A 164 2.15 -5.90 7.33
N SER A 165 1.05 -5.35 6.80
CA SER A 165 -0.01 -4.75 7.61
C SER A 165 -0.98 -5.78 8.20
N PRO A 166 -1.54 -5.53 9.41
CA PRO A 166 -2.55 -6.42 9.99
C PRO A 166 -3.77 -6.65 9.09
N THR A 167 -4.24 -5.60 8.40
CA THR A 167 -5.40 -5.68 7.50
C THR A 167 -5.09 -6.48 6.24
N GLY A 168 -3.90 -6.30 5.66
CA GLY A 168 -3.48 -7.05 4.49
C GLY A 168 -3.16 -8.52 4.80
N ILE A 169 -2.55 -8.80 5.95
CA ILE A 169 -2.34 -10.17 6.45
C ILE A 169 -3.69 -10.90 6.60
N ALA A 170 -4.68 -10.25 7.22
CA ALA A 170 -6.01 -10.82 7.36
C ALA A 170 -6.68 -11.07 6.00
N ALA A 171 -6.54 -10.14 5.05
CA ALA A 171 -7.04 -10.31 3.68
C ALA A 171 -6.35 -11.48 2.95
N ALA A 172 -5.02 -11.63 3.08
CA ALA A 172 -4.27 -12.72 2.48
C ALA A 172 -4.67 -14.08 3.06
N GLN A 173 -4.85 -14.16 4.38
CA GLN A 173 -5.37 -15.37 5.04
C GLN A 173 -6.78 -15.73 4.57
N ALA A 174 -7.67 -14.73 4.44
CA ALA A 174 -9.02 -14.93 3.93
C ALA A 174 -9.04 -15.33 2.43
N ALA A 175 -8.04 -14.94 1.66
CA ALA A 175 -7.86 -15.35 0.27
C ALA A 175 -7.39 -16.81 0.14
N GLY A 176 -6.86 -17.43 1.22
CA GLY A 176 -6.40 -18.81 1.26
C GLY A 176 -5.03 -19.03 0.58
N ALA A 177 -4.33 -17.99 0.18
CA ALA A 177 -3.03 -18.08 -0.48
C ALA A 177 -1.87 -18.25 0.49
N GLY A 178 -0.69 -18.66 -0.03
CA GLY A 178 0.55 -18.62 0.73
C GLY A 178 0.88 -17.18 1.15
N LEU A 179 1.32 -16.98 2.41
CA LEU A 179 1.61 -15.66 2.95
C LEU A 179 3.06 -15.57 3.43
N PHE A 180 3.76 -14.55 2.96
CA PHE A 180 5.05 -14.12 3.50
C PHE A 180 4.87 -12.77 4.20
N VAL A 181 5.01 -12.76 5.53
CA VAL A 181 4.90 -11.54 6.33
C VAL A 181 6.22 -10.80 6.31
N VAL A 182 6.22 -9.61 5.70
CA VAL A 182 7.39 -8.72 5.66
C VAL A 182 7.48 -7.98 6.99
N LYS A 183 8.68 -7.99 7.62
CA LYS A 183 8.92 -7.31 8.90
C LYS A 183 10.18 -6.47 8.79
N GLY A 184 10.00 -5.19 8.52
CA GLY A 184 11.10 -4.25 8.38
C GLY A 184 11.86 -4.39 7.05
N PHE A 185 12.78 -3.45 6.81
CA PHE A 185 13.48 -3.28 5.53
C PHE A 185 14.96 -3.67 5.60
N ASN A 186 15.43 -4.12 6.76
CA ASN A 186 16.81 -4.54 6.99
C ASN A 186 16.90 -5.60 8.09
#